data_19eaa3375dc423dd4cd4abe073fc8859
#
_entry.id   19eaa3375dc423dd4cd4abe073fc8859
#
_cell.length_a   1.000
_cell.length_b   1.000
_cell.length_c   1.000
_cell.angle_alpha   90.00
_cell.angle_beta   90.00
_cell.angle_gamma   90.00
#
_symmetry.space_group_name_H-M   'P 1'
#
loop_
_entity.id
_entity.type
_entity.pdbx_description
1 polymer ?
#
loop_
_entity_poly.entity_id
_entity_poly.type
_entity_poly.pdbx_seq_one_letter_code
_entity_poly.pdbx_strand_id
1 'polypeptide(L)'
;MKSNNNSNRPKSIIVQFSTPRLRDSFLAASINFNKSKCITEKLNTLHLGFEGEKSPIYVTEHLSPANKILHAATRIKAKEKGYKHVWVRGGRIYVRKNDFTEFILIRNTDSLNKIV
;
A
#
# COMPACT_ATOMS: atom_id res chain seq x y z
N MET A 1 -8.88 -2.11 29.54
CA MET A 1 -8.36 -1.03 29.05
C MET A 1 -9.31 -0.30 28.20
N LYS A 2 -9.06 0.81 28.09
CA LYS A 2 -9.86 1.58 27.34
C LYS A 2 -9.32 1.77 26.03
N SER A 3 -10.00 1.36 25.07
CA SER A 3 -9.53 1.59 23.74
C SER A 3 -9.49 3.06 23.52
N ASN A 4 -8.62 3.47 22.69
CA ASN A 4 -8.52 4.84 22.36
C ASN A 4 -9.60 5.19 21.37
N ASN A 5 -10.76 5.41 21.89
CA ASN A 5 -11.90 5.66 21.04
C ASN A 5 -11.87 7.01 20.37
N ASN A 6 -10.95 7.85 20.79
CA ASN A 6 -10.85 9.16 20.17
C ASN A 6 -10.00 9.17 18.92
N SER A 7 -9.40 8.05 18.59
CA SER A 7 -8.60 7.98 17.39
C SER A 7 -9.51 8.00 16.17
N ASN A 8 -9.20 8.87 15.23
CA ASN A 8 -9.90 8.92 13.96
C ASN A 8 -9.30 7.95 12.95
N ARG A 9 -8.28 7.21 13.36
CA ARG A 9 -7.64 6.26 12.47
C ARG A 9 -8.53 5.04 12.28
N PRO A 10 -8.69 4.58 11.05
CA PRO A 10 -9.41 3.34 10.81
C PRO A 10 -8.64 2.17 11.41
N LYS A 11 -9.37 1.15 11.82
CA LYS A 11 -8.76 -0.06 12.32
C LYS A 11 -8.19 -0.87 11.16
N SER A 12 -7.08 -1.54 11.44
CA SER A 12 -6.46 -2.40 10.45
C SER A 12 -6.79 -3.86 10.76
N ILE A 13 -7.00 -4.62 9.71
CA ILE A 13 -7.20 -6.07 9.80
C ILE A 13 -6.10 -6.70 8.97
N ILE A 14 -5.32 -7.57 9.59
CA ILE A 14 -4.25 -8.28 8.90
C ILE A 14 -4.75 -9.66 8.52
N VAL A 15 -4.65 -9.98 7.23
CA VAL A 15 -5.09 -11.27 6.72
C VAL A 15 -3.87 -11.99 6.14
N GLN A 16 -3.67 -13.23 6.57
CA GLN A 16 -2.59 -14.05 6.04
C GLN A 16 -3.17 -15.12 5.13
N PHE A 17 -2.69 -15.15 3.90
CA PHE A 17 -3.11 -16.16 2.93
C PHE A 17 -2.19 -17.36 2.98
N SER A 18 -2.71 -18.51 2.61
CA SER A 18 -1.93 -19.75 2.64
C SER A 18 -0.77 -19.76 1.65
N THR A 19 -0.87 -18.99 0.59
CA THR A 19 0.21 -18.89 -0.40
C THR A 19 0.35 -17.45 -0.87
N PRO A 20 1.57 -17.06 -1.32
CA PRO A 20 1.75 -15.74 -1.93
C PRO A 20 0.90 -15.55 -3.17
N ARG A 21 0.60 -16.62 -3.88
CA ARG A 21 -0.24 -16.55 -5.08
C ARG A 21 -1.65 -16.10 -4.77
N LEU A 22 -2.24 -16.64 -3.69
CA LEU A 22 -3.57 -16.24 -3.27
C LEU A 22 -3.58 -14.78 -2.80
N ARG A 23 -2.54 -14.39 -2.08
CA ARG A 23 -2.40 -13.00 -1.63
C ARG A 23 -2.35 -12.06 -2.84
N ASP A 24 -1.53 -12.38 -3.82
CA ASP A 24 -1.39 -11.52 -5.00
C ASP A 24 -2.67 -11.48 -5.82
N SER A 25 -3.39 -12.60 -5.90
CA SER A 25 -4.68 -12.66 -6.58
C SER A 25 -5.70 -11.76 -5.90
N PHE A 26 -5.72 -11.76 -4.57
CA PHE A 26 -6.64 -10.91 -3.83
C PHE A 26 -6.31 -9.43 -4.02
N LEU A 27 -5.04 -9.09 -3.96
CA LEU A 27 -4.61 -7.70 -4.19
C LEU A 27 -4.99 -7.23 -5.58
N ALA A 28 -4.74 -8.06 -6.58
CA ALA A 28 -5.10 -7.73 -7.96
C ALA A 28 -6.60 -7.56 -8.12
N ALA A 29 -7.37 -8.43 -7.46
CA ALA A 29 -8.83 -8.34 -7.52
C ALA A 29 -9.34 -7.05 -6.89
N SER A 30 -8.75 -6.62 -5.77
CA SER A 30 -9.18 -5.37 -5.12
C SER A 30 -8.85 -4.16 -5.98
N ILE A 31 -7.71 -4.17 -6.66
CA ILE A 31 -7.32 -3.10 -7.57
C ILE A 31 -8.29 -3.05 -8.75
N ASN A 32 -8.59 -4.22 -9.33
CA ASN A 32 -9.52 -4.30 -10.47
C ASN A 32 -10.92 -3.87 -10.08
N PHE A 33 -11.36 -4.22 -8.87
CA PHE A 33 -12.66 -3.80 -8.38
C PHE A 33 -12.78 -2.29 -8.32
N ASN A 34 -11.71 -1.63 -7.87
CA ASN A 34 -11.70 -0.18 -7.72
C ASN A 34 -11.44 0.58 -9.01
N LYS A 35 -10.92 -0.10 -10.02
CA LYS A 35 -10.56 0.52 -11.28
C LYS A 35 -11.80 1.06 -11.96
N SER A 36 -11.73 2.24 -12.46
CA SER A 36 -12.84 2.91 -13.18
C SER A 36 -14.03 3.28 -12.30
N LYS A 37 -13.95 3.08 -10.99
CA LYS A 37 -15.01 3.49 -10.10
C LYS A 37 -14.72 4.85 -9.49
N CYS A 38 -15.76 5.65 -9.28
CA CYS A 38 -15.57 6.90 -8.54
C CYS A 38 -15.29 6.58 -7.07
N ILE A 39 -14.79 7.57 -6.36
CA ILE A 39 -14.33 7.34 -5.00
C ILE A 39 -15.40 6.80 -4.07
N THR A 40 -16.67 7.17 -4.29
CA THR A 40 -17.77 6.71 -3.45
C THR A 40 -18.17 5.26 -3.75
N GLU A 41 -17.80 4.74 -4.92
CA GLU A 41 -18.16 3.38 -5.31
C GLU A 41 -17.02 2.38 -5.15
N LYS A 42 -15.84 2.83 -4.74
CA LYS A 42 -14.74 1.94 -4.49
C LYS A 42 -15.01 1.08 -3.26
N LEU A 43 -14.18 0.06 -3.06
CA LEU A 43 -14.35 -0.87 -1.95
C LEU A 43 -14.58 -0.12 -0.63
N ASN A 44 -15.62 -0.49 0.08
CA ASN A 44 -16.00 0.18 1.32
C ASN A 44 -16.67 -0.79 2.28
N THR A 45 -16.99 -0.30 3.46
CA THR A 45 -17.55 -1.13 4.52
C THR A 45 -18.89 -1.76 4.17
N LEU A 46 -19.68 -1.11 3.34
CA LEU A 46 -20.98 -1.67 2.96
C LEU A 46 -20.83 -2.91 2.08
N HIS A 47 -19.77 -2.98 1.28
CA HIS A 47 -19.50 -4.16 0.47
C HIS A 47 -19.22 -5.38 1.32
N LEU A 48 -18.68 -5.17 2.52
CA LEU A 48 -18.36 -6.25 3.44
C LEU A 48 -19.49 -6.59 4.41
N GLY A 49 -20.63 -5.91 4.26
CA GLY A 49 -21.77 -6.19 5.10
C GLY A 49 -21.80 -5.46 6.44
N PHE A 50 -20.93 -4.50 6.64
CA PHE A 50 -20.97 -3.70 7.85
C PHE A 50 -22.10 -2.70 7.79
N GLU A 51 -22.76 -2.50 8.91
CA GLU A 51 -23.80 -1.51 9.03
C GLU A 51 -23.21 -0.16 9.37
N GLY A 52 -23.98 0.89 9.16
CA GLY A 52 -23.59 2.25 9.50
C GLY A 52 -23.11 3.02 8.31
N GLU A 53 -22.27 3.99 8.57
CA GLU A 53 -21.79 4.86 7.51
C GLU A 53 -20.83 4.14 6.59
N LYS A 54 -20.90 4.49 5.31
CA LYS A 54 -20.01 3.98 4.30
C LYS A 54 -18.62 4.57 4.52
N SER A 55 -17.64 3.73 4.75
CA SER A 55 -16.26 4.14 4.90
C SER A 55 -15.39 3.40 3.91
N PRO A 56 -14.42 4.06 3.28
CA PRO A 56 -13.55 3.39 2.32
C PRO A 56 -12.66 2.35 3.01
N ILE A 57 -12.36 1.30 2.28
CA ILE A 57 -11.46 0.25 2.73
C ILE A 57 -10.28 0.21 1.79
N TYR A 58 -9.08 0.25 2.36
CA TYR A 58 -7.85 0.20 1.59
C TYR A 58 -7.20 -1.16 1.80
N VAL A 59 -6.88 -1.82 0.69
CA VAL A 59 -6.24 -3.13 0.71
C VAL A 59 -4.80 -2.94 0.26
N THR A 60 -3.86 -3.25 1.13
CA THR A 60 -2.43 -3.10 0.84
C THR A 60 -1.68 -4.28 1.41
N GLU A 61 -0.45 -4.48 0.94
CA GLU A 61 0.40 -5.49 1.53
C GLU A 61 0.84 -5.07 2.93
N HIS A 62 0.90 -6.05 3.82
CA HIS A 62 1.42 -5.82 5.15
C HIS A 62 2.94 -5.94 5.11
N LEU A 63 3.62 -4.86 5.44
CA LEU A 63 5.07 -4.83 5.45
C LEU A 63 5.60 -5.08 6.87
N SER A 64 6.76 -5.71 6.97
CA SER A 64 7.45 -5.82 8.25
C SER A 64 7.78 -4.43 8.79
N PRO A 65 8.02 -4.27 10.10
CA PRO A 65 8.38 -2.96 10.64
C PRO A 65 9.58 -2.33 9.93
N ALA A 66 10.60 -3.12 9.63
CA ALA A 66 11.77 -2.62 8.93
C ALA A 66 11.41 -2.12 7.52
N ASN A 67 10.57 -2.87 6.81
CA ASN A 67 10.15 -2.46 5.48
C ASN A 67 9.22 -1.27 5.49
N LYS A 68 8.42 -1.11 6.54
CA LYS A 68 7.59 0.09 6.68
C LYS A 68 8.46 1.34 6.79
N ILE A 69 9.52 1.26 7.59
CA ILE A 69 10.46 2.36 7.75
C ILE A 69 11.17 2.65 6.42
N LEU A 70 11.63 1.61 5.76
CA LEU A 70 12.30 1.74 4.48
C LEU A 70 11.38 2.33 3.41
N HIS A 71 10.14 1.88 3.38
CA HIS A 71 9.15 2.39 2.43
C HIS A 71 8.88 3.89 2.65
N ALA A 72 8.76 4.29 3.92
CA ALA A 72 8.55 5.70 4.24
C ALA A 72 9.74 6.55 3.80
N ALA A 73 10.95 6.09 4.09
CA ALA A 73 12.17 6.79 3.67
C ALA A 73 12.28 6.86 2.15
N THR A 74 11.90 5.79 1.47
CA THR A 74 11.89 5.73 0.00
C THR A 74 10.95 6.77 -0.58
N ARG A 75 9.73 6.87 -0.03
CA ARG A 75 8.76 7.84 -0.53
C ARG A 75 9.25 9.28 -0.37
N ILE A 76 9.87 9.57 0.78
CA ILE A 76 10.40 10.90 1.03
C ILE A 76 11.50 11.24 0.03
N LYS A 77 12.45 10.33 -0.13
CA LYS A 77 13.57 10.57 -1.05
C LYS A 77 13.11 10.67 -2.50
N ALA A 78 12.19 9.82 -2.89
CA ALA A 78 11.65 9.84 -4.24
C ALA A 78 10.97 11.18 -4.53
N LYS A 79 10.22 11.69 -3.56
CA LYS A 79 9.55 12.97 -3.72
C LYS A 79 10.56 14.11 -3.84
N GLU A 80 11.62 14.09 -3.03
CA GLU A 80 12.68 15.09 -3.10
C GLU A 80 13.37 15.12 -4.45
N LYS A 81 13.54 13.97 -5.07
CA LYS A 81 14.26 13.84 -6.31
C LYS A 81 13.36 13.85 -7.54
N GLY A 82 12.06 14.04 -7.34
CA GLY A 82 11.13 14.13 -8.46
C GLY A 82 10.78 12.80 -9.11
N TYR A 83 10.89 11.72 -8.38
CA TYR A 83 10.48 10.41 -8.90
C TYR A 83 8.96 10.29 -8.89
N LYS A 84 8.44 9.73 -9.95
CA LYS A 84 7.02 9.70 -10.22
C LYS A 84 6.31 8.52 -9.58
N HIS A 85 7.00 7.40 -9.46
CA HIS A 85 6.39 6.14 -9.05
C HIS A 85 7.13 5.51 -7.88
N VAL A 86 6.39 5.14 -6.85
CA VAL A 86 6.88 4.32 -5.73
C VAL A 86 5.80 3.29 -5.45
N TRP A 87 6.15 2.01 -5.42
CA TRP A 87 5.15 0.98 -5.13
C TRP A 87 5.79 -0.19 -4.41
N VAL A 88 4.94 -1.03 -3.85
CA VAL A 88 5.35 -2.25 -3.15
C VAL A 88 4.70 -3.43 -3.85
N ARG A 89 5.47 -4.47 -4.07
CA ARG A 89 4.95 -5.70 -4.64
C ARG A 89 5.74 -6.88 -4.13
N GLY A 90 5.04 -7.90 -3.60
CA GLY A 90 5.70 -9.09 -3.08
C GLY A 90 6.63 -8.78 -1.92
N GLY A 91 6.31 -7.79 -1.09
CA GLY A 91 7.15 -7.38 0.02
C GLY A 91 8.36 -6.57 -0.38
N ARG A 92 8.50 -6.23 -1.65
CA ARG A 92 9.63 -5.46 -2.17
C ARG A 92 9.21 -4.06 -2.55
N ILE A 93 10.10 -3.13 -2.37
CA ILE A 93 9.85 -1.71 -2.62
C ILE A 93 10.54 -1.32 -3.92
N TYR A 94 9.80 -0.66 -4.79
CA TYR A 94 10.29 -0.23 -6.10
C TYR A 94 10.08 1.27 -6.27
N VAL A 95 11.00 1.90 -6.99
CA VAL A 95 10.83 3.29 -7.42
C VAL A 95 11.14 3.39 -8.90
N ARG A 96 10.56 4.38 -9.54
CA ARG A 96 10.78 4.64 -10.96
C ARG A 96 10.68 6.14 -11.17
N LYS A 97 11.67 6.70 -11.84
CA LYS A 97 11.73 8.15 -12.01
C LYS A 97 10.62 8.66 -12.90
N ASN A 98 10.43 8.00 -14.04
CA ASN A 98 9.37 8.35 -14.98
C ASN A 98 9.06 7.14 -15.85
N ASP A 99 8.15 7.30 -16.81
CA ASP A 99 7.68 6.20 -17.62
C ASP A 99 8.71 5.68 -18.63
N PHE A 100 9.82 6.41 -18.78
CA PHE A 100 10.87 6.08 -19.74
C PHE A 100 12.12 5.49 -19.11
N THR A 101 12.17 5.42 -17.78
CA THR A 101 13.32 4.87 -17.07
C THR A 101 12.98 3.53 -16.44
N GLU A 102 14.01 2.74 -16.14
CA GLU A 102 13.82 1.47 -15.47
C GLU A 102 13.52 1.68 -13.98
N PHE A 103 12.87 0.70 -13.38
CA PHE A 103 12.62 0.76 -11.94
C PHE A 103 13.89 0.40 -11.17
N ILE A 104 13.93 0.84 -9.92
CA ILE A 104 15.01 0.54 -8.99
C ILE A 104 14.40 -0.22 -7.83
N LEU A 105 15.02 -1.35 -7.46
CA LEU A 105 14.59 -2.12 -6.31
C LEU A 105 15.29 -1.59 -5.07
N ILE A 106 14.52 -1.22 -4.05
CA ILE A 106 15.03 -0.70 -2.79
C ILE A 106 15.03 -1.83 -1.78
N ARG A 107 16.20 -2.42 -1.52
CA ARG A 107 16.34 -3.56 -0.63
C ARG A 107 16.69 -3.17 0.80
N ASN A 108 17.40 -2.07 0.95
CA ASN A 108 17.88 -1.61 2.25
C ASN A 108 18.17 -0.11 2.17
N THR A 109 18.67 0.44 3.27
CA THR A 109 18.95 1.86 3.34
C THR A 109 19.99 2.29 2.31
N ASP A 110 20.97 1.44 2.03
CA ASP A 110 21.99 1.77 1.03
C ASP A 110 21.40 1.92 -0.36
N SER A 111 20.34 1.19 -0.66
CA SER A 111 19.68 1.28 -1.96
C SER A 111 19.09 2.67 -2.20
N LEU A 112 18.79 3.42 -1.13
CA LEU A 112 18.27 4.77 -1.29
C LEU A 112 19.24 5.70 -2.01
N ASN A 113 20.52 5.40 -1.98
CA ASN A 113 21.53 6.18 -2.69
C ASN A 113 21.38 6.09 -4.21
N LYS A 114 20.63 5.11 -4.69
CA LYS A 114 20.36 4.98 -6.12
C LYS A 114 19.31 5.96 -6.59
N ILE A 115 18.57 6.56 -5.66
CA ILE A 115 17.60 7.59 -5.98
C ILE A 115 18.35 8.93 -6.05
N VAL A 116 18.65 9.34 -7.25
CA VAL A 116 19.45 10.55 -7.49
C VAL A 116 18.73 11.54 -8.38
#